data_fb068c108f2d560643f8fe205a0d6f34
#
_entry.id   fb068c108f2d560643f8fe205a0d6f34
#
_cell.length_a   1.000
_cell.length_b   1.000
_cell.length_c   1.000
_cell.angle_alpha   90.00
_cell.angle_beta   90.00
_cell.angle_gamma   90.00
#
_symmetry.space_group_name_H-M   'P 1'
#
loop_
_entity.id
_entity.type
_entity.pdbx_description
1 polymer ?
#
loop_
_entity_poly.entity_id
_entity_poly.type
_entity_poly.pdbx_seq_one_letter_code
_entity_poly.pdbx_strand_id
1 'polypeptide(L)'
;YAWFLIAYTLLNAVFYTANNIAYSALTALVTKNSAEQVEMGSWRFMFAFATSLLIQSITLGAVTALGGGAAGWRTVAIIYAIIGLLVNTLSVFSVKELPEGELVDTTDKKEIEQDEKYNLVQAAKLLAGNKYYMMICVTYILQQIYGAMISMGTYYATYILGNQNLVGVFSW
;
A
#
# COMPACT_ATOMS: atom_id res chain seq x y z
N TYR A 1 -25.50 -7.93 2.96
CA TYR A 1 -24.43 -8.27 2.00
C TYR A 1 -24.06 -7.08 1.11
N ALA A 2 -25.03 -6.42 0.44
CA ALA A 2 -24.77 -5.30 -0.47
C ALA A 2 -24.02 -4.14 0.20
N TRP A 3 -24.44 -3.73 1.39
CA TRP A 3 -23.76 -2.69 2.17
C TRP A 3 -22.29 -3.03 2.49
N PHE A 4 -22.04 -4.27 2.91
CA PHE A 4 -20.69 -4.73 3.20
C PHE A 4 -19.81 -4.73 1.94
N LEU A 5 -20.33 -5.20 0.83
CA LEU A 5 -19.64 -5.24 -0.46
C LEU A 5 -19.30 -3.83 -0.95
N ILE A 6 -20.23 -2.89 -0.86
CA ILE A 6 -20.01 -1.49 -1.25
C ILE A 6 -18.96 -0.85 -0.35
N ALA A 7 -19.10 -0.97 0.96
CA ALA A 7 -18.17 -0.38 1.92
C ALA A 7 -16.75 -0.95 1.76
N TYR A 8 -16.61 -2.27 1.60
CA TYR A 8 -15.33 -2.93 1.38
C TYR A 8 -14.68 -2.53 0.06
N THR A 9 -15.46 -2.45 -1.02
CA THR A 9 -14.96 -2.03 -2.33
C THR A 9 -14.54 -0.57 -2.33
N LEU A 10 -15.32 0.33 -1.74
CA LEU A 10 -14.96 1.74 -1.61
C LEU A 10 -13.66 1.89 -0.82
N LEU A 11 -13.53 1.21 0.30
CA LEU A 11 -12.35 1.32 1.16
C LEU A 11 -11.09 0.82 0.45
N ASN A 12 -11.15 -0.37 -0.14
CA ASN A 12 -9.97 -1.01 -0.74
C ASN A 12 -9.69 -0.57 -2.18
N ALA A 13 -10.71 -0.42 -3.02
CA ALA A 13 -10.49 -0.10 -4.43
C ALA A 13 -10.36 1.41 -4.68
N VAL A 14 -11.10 2.25 -3.96
CA VAL A 14 -11.09 3.70 -4.20
C VAL A 14 -10.12 4.42 -3.27
N PHE A 15 -10.37 4.38 -1.96
CA PHE A 15 -9.58 5.18 -1.01
C PHE A 15 -8.14 4.67 -0.88
N TYR A 16 -7.92 3.37 -0.79
CA TYR A 16 -6.58 2.79 -0.72
C TYR A 16 -5.78 3.07 -1.99
N THR A 17 -6.39 2.90 -3.16
CA THR A 17 -5.72 3.14 -4.45
C THR A 17 -5.40 4.61 -4.64
N ALA A 18 -6.33 5.52 -4.33
CA ALA A 18 -6.11 6.96 -4.42
C ALA A 18 -4.94 7.40 -3.52
N ASN A 19 -4.93 6.94 -2.27
CA ASN A 19 -3.84 7.25 -1.34
C ASN A 19 -2.48 6.68 -1.82
N ASN A 20 -2.47 5.47 -2.38
CA ASN A 20 -1.26 4.82 -2.86
C ASN A 20 -0.68 5.51 -4.11
N ILE A 21 -1.55 5.97 -5.02
CA ILE A 21 -1.15 6.75 -6.20
C ILE A 21 -0.55 8.09 -5.78
N ALA A 22 -1.23 8.83 -4.90
CA ALA A 22 -0.73 10.11 -4.38
C ALA A 22 0.63 9.96 -3.68
N TYR A 23 0.78 8.93 -2.87
CA TYR A 23 2.06 8.64 -2.20
C TYR A 23 3.18 8.27 -3.18
N SER A 24 2.87 7.50 -4.22
CA SER A 24 3.86 7.13 -5.24
C SER A 24 4.30 8.33 -6.08
N ALA A 25 3.37 9.22 -6.41
CA ALA A 25 3.68 10.49 -7.08
C ALA A 25 4.56 11.39 -6.21
N LEU A 26 4.29 11.47 -4.89
CA LEU A 26 5.08 12.26 -3.96
C LEU A 26 6.55 11.81 -3.91
N THR A 27 6.83 10.52 -4.02
CA THR A 27 8.21 10.00 -4.07
C THR A 27 8.99 10.56 -5.25
N ALA A 28 8.35 10.73 -6.40
CA ALA A 28 8.95 11.34 -7.59
C ALA A 28 9.12 12.87 -7.48
N LEU A 29 8.29 13.53 -6.66
CA LEU A 29 8.34 14.99 -6.45
C LEU A 29 9.38 15.41 -5.39
N VAL A 30 9.81 14.50 -4.55
CA VAL A 30 10.78 14.78 -3.46
C VAL A 30 12.22 14.71 -3.94
N THR A 31 12.54 13.80 -4.87
CA THR A 31 13.90 13.65 -5.39
C THR A 31 13.91 13.13 -6.82
N LYS A 32 14.86 13.61 -7.63
CA LYS A 32 15.15 13.09 -8.97
C LYS A 32 16.18 11.97 -8.97
N ASN A 33 16.89 11.80 -7.86
CA ASN A 33 17.94 10.81 -7.76
C ASN A 33 17.34 9.40 -7.63
N SER A 34 17.53 8.58 -8.64
CA SER A 34 17.04 7.20 -8.68
C SER A 34 17.51 6.36 -7.48
N ALA A 35 18.73 6.58 -6.99
CA ALA A 35 19.24 5.87 -5.83
C ALA A 35 18.48 6.24 -4.54
N GLU A 36 18.19 7.52 -4.35
CA GLU A 36 17.40 8.01 -3.21
C GLU A 36 15.94 7.53 -3.27
N GLN A 37 15.35 7.48 -4.47
CA GLN A 37 14.00 6.92 -4.66
C GLN A 37 13.93 5.45 -4.24
N VAL A 38 14.95 4.66 -4.58
CA VAL A 38 15.05 3.25 -4.17
C VAL A 38 15.23 3.14 -2.66
N GLU A 39 16.04 4.00 -2.06
CA GLU A 39 16.24 4.04 -0.61
C GLU A 39 14.94 4.40 0.12
N MET A 40 14.23 5.42 -0.32
CA MET A 40 12.91 5.80 0.21
C MET A 40 11.90 4.65 0.08
N GLY A 41 11.90 3.94 -1.04
CA GLY A 41 11.08 2.75 -1.25
C GLY A 41 11.42 1.64 -0.26
N SER A 42 12.69 1.39 -0.01
CA SER A 42 13.16 0.38 0.95
C SER A 42 12.74 0.71 2.38
N TRP A 43 12.93 1.95 2.82
CA TRP A 43 12.44 2.42 4.12
C TRP A 43 10.92 2.27 4.26
N ARG A 44 10.17 2.61 3.20
CA ARG A 44 8.72 2.41 3.17
C ARG A 44 8.34 0.95 3.43
N PHE A 45 8.98 0.02 2.76
CA PHE A 45 8.71 -1.42 2.95
C PHE A 45 9.06 -1.88 4.35
N MET A 46 10.19 -1.46 4.91
CA MET A 46 10.59 -1.80 6.27
C MET A 46 9.56 -1.32 7.30
N PHE A 47 9.15 -0.05 7.22
CA PHE A 47 8.14 0.49 8.13
C PHE A 47 6.76 -0.13 7.94
N ALA A 48 6.35 -0.39 6.71
CA ALA A 48 5.09 -1.05 6.42
C ALA A 48 5.05 -2.47 7.01
N PHE A 49 6.15 -3.22 6.87
CA PHE A 49 6.28 -4.55 7.43
C PHE A 49 6.28 -4.52 8.97
N ALA A 50 7.08 -3.65 9.57
CA ALA A 50 7.13 -3.48 11.03
C ALA A 50 5.77 -3.09 11.61
N THR A 51 5.06 -2.15 10.97
CA THR A 51 3.71 -1.73 11.38
C THR A 51 2.71 -2.88 11.24
N SER A 52 2.80 -3.67 10.17
CA SER A 52 1.93 -4.83 9.97
C SER A 52 2.11 -5.85 11.11
N LEU A 53 3.35 -6.17 11.48
CA LEU A 53 3.64 -7.09 12.60
C LEU A 53 3.12 -6.54 13.93
N LEU A 54 3.36 -5.25 14.19
CA LEU A 54 2.86 -4.57 15.39
C LEU A 54 1.33 -4.65 15.50
N ILE A 55 0.64 -4.29 14.44
CA ILE A 55 -0.83 -4.31 14.41
C ILE A 55 -1.35 -5.74 14.63
N GLN A 56 -0.78 -6.72 13.93
CA GLN A 56 -1.20 -8.12 14.09
C GLN A 56 -0.98 -8.64 15.52
N SER A 57 0.12 -8.26 16.16
CA SER A 57 0.44 -8.70 17.53
C SER A 57 -0.43 -8.03 18.59
N ILE A 58 -0.75 -6.76 18.41
CA ILE A 58 -1.43 -5.94 19.44
C ILE A 58 -2.96 -6.03 19.30
N THR A 59 -3.50 -6.16 18.09
CA THR A 59 -4.94 -6.01 17.82
C THR A 59 -5.81 -6.96 18.66
N LEU A 60 -5.46 -8.25 18.72
CA LEU A 60 -6.24 -9.24 19.50
C LEU A 60 -6.23 -8.94 20.99
N GLY A 61 -5.06 -8.57 21.54
CA GLY A 61 -4.95 -8.17 22.94
C GLY A 61 -5.74 -6.89 23.26
N ALA A 62 -5.68 -5.92 22.35
CA ALA A 62 -6.43 -4.67 22.49
C ALA A 62 -7.95 -4.89 22.43
N VAL A 63 -8.41 -5.73 21.50
CA VAL A 63 -9.85 -6.08 21.39
C VAL A 63 -10.35 -6.73 22.66
N THR A 64 -9.61 -7.69 23.23
CA THR A 64 -9.99 -8.36 24.47
C THR A 64 -9.97 -7.42 25.67
N ALA A 65 -8.97 -6.54 25.77
CA ALA A 65 -8.87 -5.55 26.84
C ALA A 65 -9.97 -4.47 26.80
N LEU A 66 -10.48 -4.14 25.60
CA LEU A 66 -11.52 -3.12 25.39
C LEU A 66 -12.96 -3.70 25.36
N GLY A 67 -13.18 -4.85 25.98
CA GLY A 67 -14.50 -5.42 26.18
C GLY A 67 -14.87 -6.58 25.27
N GLY A 68 -13.98 -6.98 24.37
CA GLY A 68 -14.19 -8.13 23.47
C GLY A 68 -15.36 -7.97 22.49
N GLY A 69 -15.61 -9.01 21.69
CA GLY A 69 -16.74 -9.05 20.76
C GLY A 69 -16.81 -7.87 19.78
N ALA A 70 -17.99 -7.57 19.29
CA ALA A 70 -18.21 -6.49 18.31
C ALA A 70 -17.88 -5.09 18.85
N ALA A 71 -18.07 -4.86 20.14
CA ALA A 71 -17.78 -3.57 20.79
C ALA A 71 -16.27 -3.32 20.85
N GLY A 72 -15.47 -4.31 21.24
CA GLY A 72 -14.01 -4.22 21.26
C GLY A 72 -13.42 -3.96 19.87
N TRP A 73 -13.88 -4.67 18.86
CA TRP A 73 -13.46 -4.44 17.46
C TRP A 73 -13.78 -3.03 16.98
N ARG A 74 -14.98 -2.53 17.27
CA ARG A 74 -15.38 -1.17 16.92
C ARG A 74 -14.46 -0.12 17.57
N THR A 75 -14.17 -0.28 18.86
CA THR A 75 -13.32 0.66 19.60
C THR A 75 -11.90 0.68 19.07
N VAL A 76 -11.30 -0.50 18.82
CA VAL A 76 -9.96 -0.62 18.23
C VAL A 76 -9.92 -0.01 16.83
N ALA A 77 -10.94 -0.24 16.00
CA ALA A 77 -11.01 0.34 14.66
C ALA A 77 -11.05 1.88 14.70
N ILE A 78 -11.80 2.48 15.64
CA ILE A 78 -11.86 3.93 15.83
C ILE A 78 -10.48 4.48 16.25
N ILE A 79 -9.81 3.83 17.18
CA ILE A 79 -8.48 4.22 17.64
C ILE A 79 -7.49 4.20 16.47
N TYR A 80 -7.47 3.11 15.71
CA TYR A 80 -6.58 3.00 14.53
C TYR A 80 -6.91 4.03 13.44
N ALA A 81 -8.19 4.35 13.24
CA ALA A 81 -8.60 5.38 12.30
C ALA A 81 -8.08 6.77 12.71
N ILE A 82 -8.17 7.11 14.00
CA ILE A 82 -7.67 8.38 14.54
C ILE A 82 -6.14 8.45 14.41
N ILE A 83 -5.42 7.39 14.80
CA ILE A 83 -3.96 7.33 14.67
C ILE A 83 -3.55 7.44 13.20
N GLY A 84 -4.20 6.71 12.31
CA GLY A 84 -3.93 6.76 10.87
C GLY A 84 -4.17 8.15 10.27
N LEU A 85 -5.26 8.81 10.67
CA LEU A 85 -5.54 10.18 10.24
C LEU A 85 -4.46 11.17 10.71
N LEU A 86 -4.07 11.10 11.98
CA LEU A 86 -3.03 11.95 12.54
C LEU A 86 -1.68 11.75 11.85
N VAL A 87 -1.25 10.49 11.70
CA VAL A 87 0.03 10.15 11.05
C VAL A 87 0.04 10.58 9.58
N ASN A 88 -1.06 10.33 8.85
CA ASN A 88 -1.17 10.73 7.45
C ASN A 88 -1.14 12.25 7.28
N THR A 89 -1.86 12.98 8.13
CA THR A 89 -1.87 14.44 8.15
C THR A 89 -0.48 14.99 8.48
N LEU A 90 0.19 14.44 9.49
CA LEU A 90 1.55 14.83 9.85
C LEU A 90 2.53 14.59 8.69
N SER A 91 2.40 13.47 7.99
CA SER A 91 3.22 13.13 6.83
C SER A 91 3.10 14.17 5.71
N VAL A 92 1.88 14.59 5.40
CA VAL A 92 1.63 15.61 4.35
C VAL A 92 2.30 16.95 4.70
N PHE A 93 2.22 17.38 5.97
CA PHE A 93 2.84 18.64 6.39
C PHE A 93 4.36 18.56 6.58
N SER A 94 4.92 17.36 6.75
CA SER A 94 6.36 17.16 6.95
C SER A 94 7.16 17.08 5.67
N VAL A 95 6.51 16.75 4.55
CA VAL A 95 7.17 16.58 3.25
C VAL A 95 7.26 17.92 2.55
N LYS A 96 8.46 18.25 2.08
CA LYS A 96 8.73 19.42 1.27
C LYS A 96 9.02 18.98 -0.16
N GLU A 97 8.20 19.46 -1.08
CA GLU A 97 8.38 19.21 -2.50
C GLU A 97 9.54 20.03 -3.07
N LEU A 98 10.20 19.52 -4.10
CA LEU A 98 11.20 20.26 -4.86
C LEU A 98 10.55 21.46 -5.57
N PRO A 99 11.27 22.60 -5.69
CA PRO A 99 10.78 23.74 -6.46
C PRO A 99 10.48 23.34 -7.92
N GLU A 100 9.40 23.89 -8.48
CA GLU A 100 8.98 23.58 -9.86
C GLU A 100 10.09 23.77 -10.90
N GLY A 101 11.04 24.69 -10.67
CA GLY A 101 12.18 24.92 -11.54
C GLY A 101 13.21 23.78 -11.58
N GLU A 102 13.26 22.94 -10.55
CA GLU A 102 14.14 21.78 -10.46
C GLU A 102 13.45 20.48 -10.92
N LEU A 103 12.11 20.47 -10.97
CA LEU A 103 11.33 19.31 -11.41
C LEU A 103 11.38 19.12 -12.93
N VAL A 104 11.58 20.18 -13.70
CA VAL A 104 11.59 20.14 -15.16
C VAL A 104 13.01 20.30 -15.69
N ASP A 105 13.65 19.21 -16.07
CA ASP A 105 14.87 19.29 -16.87
C ASP A 105 14.54 19.91 -18.22
N THR A 106 15.38 20.87 -18.66
CA THR A 106 15.24 21.54 -19.94
C THR A 106 15.31 20.59 -21.14
N THR A 107 15.78 19.37 -20.93
CA THR A 107 15.84 18.28 -21.91
C THR A 107 14.45 17.64 -22.10
N ASP A 108 13.66 17.51 -21.03
CA ASP A 108 12.32 16.92 -21.08
C ASP A 108 11.29 17.83 -21.75
N LYS A 109 11.52 19.16 -21.73
CA LYS A 109 10.63 20.10 -22.44
C LYS A 109 10.59 19.88 -23.96
N LYS A 110 11.68 19.42 -24.56
CA LYS A 110 11.71 19.12 -26.01
C LYS A 110 11.05 17.79 -26.36
N GLU A 111 11.00 16.84 -25.41
CA GLU A 111 10.31 15.56 -25.60
C GLU A 111 8.80 15.65 -25.31
N ILE A 112 8.39 16.53 -24.40
CA ILE A 112 6.97 16.78 -24.09
C ILE A 112 6.26 17.53 -25.24
N GLU A 113 6.96 18.36 -26.02
CA GLU A 113 6.39 19.03 -27.19
C GLU A 113 6.17 18.09 -28.39
N GLN A 114 6.78 16.91 -28.40
CA GLN A 114 6.44 15.82 -29.31
C GLN A 114 5.44 14.88 -28.63
N ASP A 115 4.28 15.40 -28.28
CA ASP A 115 3.13 14.65 -27.78
C ASP A 115 2.55 13.77 -28.90
N GLU A 116 3.29 12.74 -29.30
CA GLU A 116 2.70 11.61 -30.00
C GLU A 116 1.66 11.00 -29.06
N LYS A 117 0.38 11.26 -29.35
CA LYS A 117 -0.75 10.65 -28.67
C LYS A 117 -0.66 9.14 -28.79
N TYR A 118 0.13 8.53 -27.92
CA TYR A 118 0.20 7.07 -27.86
C TYR A 118 -1.18 6.51 -27.57
N ASN A 119 -1.70 5.74 -28.51
CA ASN A 119 -2.91 4.99 -28.31
C ASN A 119 -2.64 3.97 -27.17
N LEU A 120 -3.58 3.81 -26.20
CA LEU A 120 -3.44 2.89 -25.07
C LEU A 120 -2.97 1.49 -25.50
N VAL A 121 -3.40 1.03 -26.69
CA VAL A 121 -2.99 -0.26 -27.27
C VAL A 121 -1.51 -0.26 -27.66
N GLN A 122 -0.99 0.84 -28.21
CA GLN A 122 0.43 0.97 -28.58
C GLN A 122 1.31 1.02 -27.32
N ALA A 123 0.89 1.77 -26.28
CA ALA A 123 1.58 1.81 -25.00
C ALA A 123 1.63 0.42 -24.35
N ALA A 124 0.51 -0.30 -24.35
CA ALA A 124 0.45 -1.67 -23.82
C ALA A 124 1.36 -2.63 -24.60
N LYS A 125 1.44 -2.49 -25.94
CA LYS A 125 2.32 -3.32 -26.79
C LYS A 125 3.80 -3.02 -26.54
N LEU A 126 4.17 -1.76 -26.34
CA LEU A 126 5.53 -1.35 -26.00
C LEU A 126 5.94 -1.90 -24.63
N LEU A 127 5.04 -1.82 -23.62
CA LEU A 127 5.27 -2.38 -22.28
C LEU A 127 5.42 -3.90 -22.35
N ALA A 128 4.55 -4.61 -23.07
CA ALA A 128 4.62 -6.05 -23.25
C ALA A 128 5.87 -6.51 -24.03
N GLY A 129 6.42 -5.67 -24.89
CA GLY A 129 7.69 -5.92 -25.60
C GLY A 129 8.93 -5.78 -24.73
N ASN A 130 8.82 -5.12 -23.58
CA ASN A 130 9.94 -4.94 -22.65
C ASN A 130 10.07 -6.16 -21.72
N LYS A 131 11.10 -6.96 -21.94
CA LYS A 131 11.39 -8.18 -21.15
C LYS A 131 11.52 -7.89 -19.64
N TYR A 132 12.17 -6.81 -19.26
CA TYR A 132 12.37 -6.46 -17.85
C TYR A 132 11.06 -6.06 -17.19
N TYR A 133 10.22 -5.30 -17.90
CA TYR A 133 8.89 -4.97 -17.41
C TYR A 133 8.02 -6.20 -17.20
N MET A 134 8.04 -7.15 -18.15
CA MET A 134 7.30 -8.41 -18.02
C MET A 134 7.78 -9.26 -16.86
N MET A 135 9.09 -9.30 -16.59
CA MET A 135 9.63 -9.98 -15.40
C MET A 135 9.11 -9.38 -14.10
N ILE A 136 9.07 -8.05 -14.01
CA ILE A 136 8.54 -7.34 -12.83
C ILE A 136 7.04 -7.64 -12.67
N CYS A 137 6.26 -7.62 -13.75
CA CYS A 137 4.84 -7.97 -13.72
C CYS A 137 4.59 -9.39 -13.20
N VAL A 138 5.34 -10.37 -13.69
CA VAL A 138 5.23 -11.76 -13.23
C VAL A 138 5.60 -11.88 -11.74
N THR A 139 6.67 -11.24 -11.32
CA THR A 139 7.08 -11.20 -9.91
C THR A 139 5.99 -10.60 -9.03
N TYR A 140 5.38 -9.50 -9.48
CA TYR A 140 4.29 -8.86 -8.75
C TYR A 140 3.05 -9.74 -8.64
N ILE A 141 2.67 -10.45 -9.72
CA ILE A 141 1.56 -11.40 -9.70
C ILE A 141 1.84 -12.54 -8.71
N LEU A 142 3.04 -13.11 -8.73
CA LEU A 142 3.42 -14.18 -7.79
C LEU A 142 3.38 -13.69 -6.34
N GLN A 143 3.83 -12.46 -6.09
CA GLN A 143 3.75 -11.84 -4.76
C GLN A 143 2.30 -11.66 -4.28
N GLN A 144 1.38 -11.29 -5.17
CA GLN A 144 -0.03 -11.16 -4.83
C GLN A 144 -0.67 -12.52 -4.51
N ILE A 145 -0.32 -13.56 -5.26
CA ILE A 145 -0.76 -14.94 -4.98
C ILE A 145 -0.26 -15.38 -3.60
N TYR A 146 1.01 -15.14 -3.29
CA TYR A 146 1.59 -15.44 -1.98
C TYR A 146 0.86 -14.69 -0.85
N GLY A 147 0.58 -13.41 -1.01
CA GLY A 147 -0.19 -12.61 -0.05
C GLY A 147 -1.61 -13.15 0.18
N ALA A 148 -2.28 -13.58 -0.88
CA ALA A 148 -3.59 -14.21 -0.79
C ALA A 148 -3.54 -15.55 -0.03
N MET A 149 -2.52 -16.36 -0.22
CA MET A 149 -2.32 -17.60 0.52
C MET A 149 -2.11 -17.35 2.02
N ILE A 150 -1.31 -16.36 2.38
CA ILE A 150 -1.11 -15.98 3.80
C ILE A 150 -2.41 -15.49 4.43
N SER A 151 -3.21 -14.71 3.73
CA SER A 151 -4.49 -14.23 4.27
C SER A 151 -5.49 -15.36 4.56
N MET A 152 -5.40 -16.48 3.83
CA MET A 152 -6.16 -17.70 4.13
C MET A 152 -5.70 -18.39 5.42
N GLY A 153 -4.47 -18.16 5.86
CA GLY A 153 -3.93 -18.73 7.11
C GLY A 153 -4.77 -18.37 8.34
N THR A 154 -5.38 -17.19 8.35
CA THR A 154 -6.29 -16.77 9.42
C THR A 154 -7.54 -17.66 9.51
N TYR A 155 -8.13 -17.99 8.36
CA TYR A 155 -9.26 -18.91 8.28
C TYR A 155 -8.87 -20.32 8.69
N TYR A 156 -7.71 -20.78 8.26
CA TYR A 156 -7.17 -22.09 8.62
C TYR A 156 -6.96 -22.21 10.13
N ALA A 157 -6.34 -21.20 10.75
CA ALA A 157 -6.13 -21.18 12.21
C ALA A 157 -7.44 -21.14 12.98
N THR A 158 -8.44 -20.40 12.49
CA THR A 158 -9.73 -20.25 13.14
C THR A 158 -10.60 -21.49 13.04
N TYR A 159 -10.74 -22.05 11.83
CA TYR A 159 -11.73 -23.09 11.55
C TYR A 159 -11.18 -24.51 11.61
N ILE A 160 -9.88 -24.69 11.33
CA ILE A 160 -9.26 -26.03 11.33
C ILE A 160 -8.47 -26.28 12.60
N LEU A 161 -7.66 -25.30 13.06
CA LEU A 161 -6.88 -25.46 14.28
C LEU A 161 -7.64 -25.03 15.55
N GLY A 162 -8.78 -24.36 15.42
CA GLY A 162 -9.62 -23.92 16.52
C GLY A 162 -8.98 -22.88 17.46
N ASN A 163 -7.85 -22.30 17.07
CA ASN A 163 -7.11 -21.34 17.89
C ASN A 163 -6.63 -20.13 17.10
N GLN A 164 -7.34 -19.02 17.22
CA GLN A 164 -7.00 -17.75 16.55
C GLN A 164 -5.66 -17.15 16.98
N ASN A 165 -5.19 -17.45 18.19
CA ASN A 165 -3.93 -16.88 18.69
C ASN A 165 -2.69 -17.39 17.92
N LEU A 166 -2.84 -18.51 17.22
CA LEU A 166 -1.77 -19.05 16.38
C LEU A 166 -1.47 -18.17 15.16
N VAL A 167 -2.39 -17.31 14.73
CA VAL A 167 -2.17 -16.37 13.61
C VAL A 167 -0.99 -15.44 13.91
N GLY A 168 -0.90 -14.94 15.14
CA GLY A 168 0.24 -14.12 15.57
C GLY A 168 1.57 -14.86 15.52
N VAL A 169 1.58 -16.15 15.86
CA VAL A 169 2.78 -17.00 15.84
C VAL A 169 3.22 -17.30 14.41
N PHE A 170 2.28 -17.54 13.50
CA PHE A 170 2.58 -17.79 12.07
C PHE A 170 3.02 -16.53 11.32
N SER A 171 2.78 -15.34 11.86
CA SER A 171 3.16 -14.07 11.24
C SER A 171 4.63 -13.70 11.44
N TRP A 172 5.29 -14.35 12.38
CA TRP A 172 6.74 -14.20 12.69
C TRP A 172 7.58 -15.19 11.88
#